data_701e0346d09d9c99fae11856d3c106fb
#
_entry.id   701e0346d09d9c99fae11856d3c106fb
#
_cell.length_a   1.000
_cell.length_b   1.000
_cell.length_c   1.000
_cell.angle_alpha   90.00
_cell.angle_beta   90.00
_cell.angle_gamma   90.00
#
_symmetry.space_group_name_H-M   'P 1'
#
loop_
_entity.id
_entity.type
_entity.pdbx_description
1 polymer ?
#
loop_
_entity_poly.entity_id
_entity_poly.type
_entity_poly.pdbx_seq_one_letter_code
_entity_poly.pdbx_strand_id
1 'polypeptide(L)'
;MMLAFASAQSIPNGDFEHWTSFNFNEPDGWYTSNTETIHANEWITAIPIQGYGAMGHGIRIMTDGQNGRTMPGYFTNTLGDPMIGQGGVPYHQRPAYLTGYARYHTLYNDSAMIVVVFKKQGNVIGQNVFKFHGQELEYTPFNMLLTLSDTPDTVIVAATSSNVLNQQVMQTGSFLELDNLEFGGREVNELLPNGDLDNWTPTAIHHAQGWRSEGRHVDWTTNTPYGQHAVSLTSFRDMDGHVHASSLRTGDMNSSGDWFGGLPYSEVDDTLRGYYKYISDGEDAGSLSLEMLSGEVSLGGAFYQFYPTEIWTYFEIPLQLNAEPDTLRLQLMSSSYPFDEATDGSTLFIDNLQLTSQPLAISALQVASNRPAYPNPAVALIHVPLPDGFNGDVQLSLFDAQGKMVKSMNYHQAGSVLRLPLDDLSSGDFIYEIYNEAWLYSGKFTKK
;
A
#
# COMPACT_ATOMS: atom_id res chain seq x y z
N MET A 1 -18.96 -43.76 1.96
CA MET A 1 -17.96 -43.01 2.73
C MET A 1 -17.49 -41.91 1.81
N MET A 2 -18.12 -40.72 1.88
CA MET A 2 -17.68 -39.54 1.13
C MET A 2 -16.38 -39.05 1.79
N LEU A 3 -15.30 -39.09 1.06
CA LEU A 3 -14.11 -38.36 1.41
C LEU A 3 -14.44 -36.87 1.24
N ALA A 4 -14.59 -36.16 2.34
CA ALA A 4 -14.57 -34.70 2.32
C ALA A 4 -13.12 -34.31 1.96
N PHE A 5 -12.92 -33.77 0.80
CA PHE A 5 -11.70 -33.02 0.50
C PHE A 5 -11.76 -31.79 1.41
N ALA A 6 -10.93 -31.73 2.42
CA ALA A 6 -10.65 -30.47 3.09
C ALA A 6 -10.08 -29.54 2.00
N SER A 7 -10.78 -28.46 1.69
CA SER A 7 -10.17 -27.41 0.88
C SER A 7 -9.07 -26.79 1.71
N ALA A 8 -7.85 -26.80 1.21
CA ALA A 8 -6.75 -26.06 1.84
C ALA A 8 -7.24 -24.63 2.09
N GLN A 9 -7.05 -24.12 3.30
CA GLN A 9 -7.41 -22.76 3.66
C GLN A 9 -6.38 -21.84 2.97
N SER A 10 -6.83 -21.04 2.01
CA SER A 10 -5.96 -20.10 1.28
C SER A 10 -5.91 -18.75 2.01
N ILE A 11 -4.85 -17.99 1.78
CA ILE A 11 -4.83 -16.56 2.12
C ILE A 11 -5.93 -15.89 1.30
N PRO A 12 -6.97 -15.28 1.94
CA PRO A 12 -8.02 -14.61 1.19
C PRO A 12 -7.46 -13.54 0.26
N ASN A 13 -7.84 -13.62 -1.03
CA ASN A 13 -7.35 -12.72 -2.07
C ASN A 13 -5.80 -12.61 -2.11
N GLY A 14 -5.10 -13.72 -1.86
CA GLY A 14 -3.64 -13.78 -1.96
C GLY A 14 -3.14 -13.73 -3.41
N ASP A 15 -4.03 -13.95 -4.37
CA ASP A 15 -3.82 -13.78 -5.81
C ASP A 15 -4.12 -12.35 -6.30
N PHE A 16 -4.56 -11.46 -5.41
CA PHE A 16 -4.87 -10.05 -5.67
C PHE A 16 -5.81 -9.80 -6.87
N GLU A 17 -6.74 -10.71 -7.15
CA GLU A 17 -7.70 -10.57 -8.25
C GLU A 17 -8.99 -9.84 -7.84
N HIS A 18 -9.25 -9.69 -6.54
CA HIS A 18 -10.49 -9.11 -6.02
C HIS A 18 -10.26 -7.73 -5.42
N TRP A 19 -10.80 -6.71 -6.10
CA TRP A 19 -10.67 -5.30 -5.72
C TRP A 19 -12.02 -4.60 -5.66
N THR A 20 -12.15 -3.64 -4.75
CA THR A 20 -13.25 -2.69 -4.70
C THR A 20 -12.74 -1.32 -5.12
N SER A 21 -13.40 -0.69 -6.09
CA SER A 21 -13.03 0.65 -6.56
C SER A 21 -13.95 1.70 -5.94
N PHE A 22 -13.36 2.69 -5.30
CA PHE A 22 -14.04 3.86 -4.76
C PHE A 22 -13.74 5.05 -5.66
N ASN A 23 -14.77 5.56 -6.33
CA ASN A 23 -14.67 6.74 -7.17
C ASN A 23 -15.19 7.95 -6.40
N PHE A 24 -14.41 9.01 -6.35
CA PHE A 24 -14.76 10.27 -5.70
C PHE A 24 -14.08 11.44 -6.42
N ASN A 25 -14.31 12.65 -5.94
CA ASN A 25 -13.61 13.82 -6.46
C ASN A 25 -12.75 14.43 -5.34
N GLU A 26 -11.56 14.89 -5.70
CA GLU A 26 -10.68 15.67 -4.82
C GLU A 26 -10.72 17.15 -5.21
N PRO A 27 -10.78 18.09 -4.27
CA PRO A 27 -10.71 19.50 -4.59
C PRO A 27 -9.30 19.88 -5.01
N ASP A 28 -9.15 20.56 -6.13
CA ASP A 28 -7.85 20.89 -6.72
C ASP A 28 -6.99 21.73 -5.76
N GLY A 29 -5.77 21.26 -5.50
CA GLY A 29 -4.84 21.90 -4.56
C GLY A 29 -5.11 21.63 -3.08
N TRP A 30 -6.03 20.73 -2.78
CA TRP A 30 -6.34 20.26 -1.44
C TRP A 30 -6.26 18.74 -1.37
N TYR A 31 -6.06 18.23 -0.18
CA TYR A 31 -6.04 16.80 0.14
C TYR A 31 -7.18 16.52 1.11
N THR A 32 -7.85 15.39 0.96
CA THR A 32 -8.93 14.98 1.85
C THR A 32 -8.60 13.73 2.62
N SER A 33 -9.43 13.43 3.62
CA SER A 33 -9.39 12.18 4.38
C SER A 33 -9.80 10.94 3.59
N ASN A 34 -10.25 11.08 2.34
CA ASN A 34 -10.86 9.98 1.59
C ASN A 34 -9.93 8.79 1.43
N THR A 35 -8.63 9.03 1.15
CA THR A 35 -7.65 7.94 1.02
C THR A 35 -7.58 7.11 2.30
N GLU A 36 -7.41 7.77 3.45
CA GLU A 36 -7.27 7.11 4.74
C GLU A 36 -8.57 6.43 5.19
N THR A 37 -9.72 7.08 4.97
CA THR A 37 -11.02 6.53 5.40
C THR A 37 -11.52 5.42 4.48
N ILE A 38 -11.19 5.44 3.19
CA ILE A 38 -11.46 4.31 2.28
C ILE A 38 -10.61 3.11 2.69
N HIS A 39 -9.31 3.29 2.93
CA HIS A 39 -8.44 2.18 3.33
C HIS A 39 -8.78 1.60 4.70
N ALA A 40 -9.23 2.42 5.65
CA ALA A 40 -9.56 1.97 6.99
C ALA A 40 -10.99 1.43 7.12
N ASN A 41 -11.96 2.08 6.51
CA ASN A 41 -13.40 1.86 6.76
C ASN A 41 -14.21 1.66 5.48
N GLU A 42 -13.61 1.69 4.31
CA GLU A 42 -14.29 1.63 3.00
C GLU A 42 -15.35 2.75 2.83
N TRP A 43 -15.07 3.95 3.34
CA TRP A 43 -16.01 5.06 3.36
C TRP A 43 -15.43 6.38 2.85
N ILE A 44 -16.23 7.12 2.05
CA ILE A 44 -15.88 8.45 1.55
C ILE A 44 -16.40 9.49 2.55
N THR A 45 -15.50 10.27 3.15
CA THR A 45 -15.82 11.24 4.22
C THR A 45 -15.76 12.70 3.77
N ALA A 46 -15.22 12.99 2.59
CA ALA A 46 -15.16 14.31 1.99
C ALA A 46 -15.74 14.26 0.57
N ILE A 47 -16.74 15.08 0.31
CA ILE A 47 -17.45 15.09 -0.97
C ILE A 47 -17.74 16.53 -1.44
N PRO A 48 -17.77 16.79 -2.78
CA PRO A 48 -18.34 18.02 -3.29
C PRO A 48 -19.84 18.08 -3.01
N ILE A 49 -20.30 19.25 -2.67
CA ILE A 49 -21.73 19.54 -2.49
C ILE A 49 -22.08 20.79 -3.26
N GLN A 50 -23.37 21.12 -3.36
CA GLN A 50 -23.78 22.42 -3.89
C GLN A 50 -23.36 23.54 -2.92
N GLY A 51 -22.60 24.50 -3.42
CA GLY A 51 -22.08 25.63 -2.66
C GLY A 51 -23.15 26.65 -2.24
N TYR A 52 -22.72 27.68 -1.54
CA TYR A 52 -23.56 28.78 -1.10
C TYR A 52 -24.22 29.49 -2.28
N GLY A 53 -25.48 29.83 -2.12
CA GLY A 53 -26.27 30.54 -3.15
C GLY A 53 -26.62 29.68 -4.37
N ALA A 54 -26.46 28.35 -4.30
CA ALA A 54 -26.70 27.41 -5.38
C ALA A 54 -25.82 27.63 -6.64
N MET A 55 -24.66 28.27 -6.46
CA MET A 55 -23.64 28.46 -7.49
C MET A 55 -22.37 27.77 -7.06
N GLY A 56 -21.71 27.08 -8.01
CA GLY A 56 -20.47 26.38 -7.74
C GLY A 56 -20.59 25.17 -6.81
N HIS A 57 -19.47 24.81 -6.20
CA HIS A 57 -19.36 23.71 -5.25
C HIS A 57 -18.82 24.22 -3.91
N GLY A 58 -19.19 23.53 -2.85
CA GLY A 58 -18.52 23.56 -1.57
C GLY A 58 -18.05 22.15 -1.21
N ILE A 59 -17.47 21.98 -0.04
CA ILE A 59 -17.07 20.69 0.50
C ILE A 59 -17.92 20.31 1.70
N ARG A 60 -18.34 19.04 1.79
CA ARG A 60 -18.80 18.43 3.04
C ARG A 60 -17.76 17.45 3.52
N ILE A 61 -17.34 17.60 4.77
CA ILE A 61 -16.54 16.62 5.51
C ILE A 61 -17.36 16.05 6.67
N MET A 62 -17.28 14.72 6.88
CA MET A 62 -18.13 14.01 7.83
C MET A 62 -17.33 12.99 8.62
N THR A 63 -17.62 12.87 9.91
CA THR A 63 -17.02 11.84 10.78
C THR A 63 -17.68 10.49 10.55
N ASP A 64 -16.89 9.51 10.19
CA ASP A 64 -17.31 8.11 10.04
C ASP A 64 -16.99 7.29 11.30
N GLY A 65 -17.76 6.23 11.56
CA GLY A 65 -17.60 5.38 12.73
C GLY A 65 -17.85 3.91 12.46
N GLN A 66 -17.47 3.44 11.30
CA GLN A 66 -17.59 2.02 10.96
C GLN A 66 -16.50 1.17 11.59
N ASN A 67 -16.76 -0.13 11.72
CA ASN A 67 -15.79 -1.14 12.21
C ASN A 67 -15.17 -0.82 13.59
N GLY A 68 -15.87 -0.02 14.44
CA GLY A 68 -15.38 0.36 15.76
C GLY A 68 -14.30 1.44 15.78
N ARG A 69 -13.97 2.03 14.62
CA ARG A 69 -13.04 3.17 14.50
C ARG A 69 -13.81 4.43 14.10
N THR A 70 -13.68 5.46 14.92
CA THR A 70 -14.21 6.79 14.59
C THR A 70 -13.10 7.60 13.91
N MET A 71 -13.33 7.98 12.66
CA MET A 71 -12.41 8.76 11.85
C MET A 71 -13.05 10.08 11.41
N PRO A 72 -12.41 11.22 11.66
CA PRO A 72 -12.93 12.49 11.20
C PRO A 72 -12.72 12.64 9.70
N GLY A 73 -13.70 13.21 9.00
CA GLY A 73 -13.49 13.78 7.68
C GLY A 73 -12.67 15.05 7.81
N TYR A 74 -11.72 15.23 6.90
CA TYR A 74 -10.93 16.47 6.82
C TYR A 74 -10.61 16.86 5.38
N PHE A 75 -10.22 18.12 5.19
CA PHE A 75 -9.47 18.56 4.03
C PHE A 75 -8.41 19.59 4.44
N THR A 76 -7.33 19.65 3.69
CA THR A 76 -6.18 20.51 4.00
C THR A 76 -5.37 20.80 2.73
N ASN A 77 -4.67 21.93 2.71
CA ASN A 77 -3.75 22.27 1.62
C ASN A 77 -2.32 21.76 1.87
N THR A 78 -2.17 20.77 2.73
CA THR A 78 -0.87 20.14 3.02
C THR A 78 -1.01 18.62 3.16
N LEU A 79 0.06 17.87 2.86
CA LEU A 79 0.16 16.44 3.14
C LEU A 79 0.73 16.14 4.54
N GLY A 80 1.36 17.12 5.19
CA GLY A 80 1.89 16.99 6.54
C GLY A 80 0.82 17.19 7.62
N ASP A 81 1.21 17.05 8.90
CA ASP A 81 0.32 17.30 10.03
C ASP A 81 0.14 18.82 10.25
N PRO A 82 -1.05 19.38 9.96
CA PRO A 82 -1.31 20.82 10.11
C PRO A 82 -1.23 21.26 11.58
N MET A 83 -1.41 20.37 12.55
CA MET A 83 -1.40 20.72 13.96
C MET A 83 0.00 21.06 14.49
N ILE A 84 1.03 20.47 13.90
CA ILE A 84 2.43 20.79 14.23
C ILE A 84 3.11 21.65 13.16
N GLY A 85 2.34 22.12 12.18
CA GLY A 85 2.80 23.05 11.15
C GLY A 85 3.63 22.40 10.04
N GLN A 86 3.41 21.13 9.74
CA GLN A 86 4.07 20.45 8.63
C GLN A 86 3.46 20.85 7.28
N GLY A 87 4.31 21.08 6.26
CA GLY A 87 3.92 21.40 4.90
C GLY A 87 3.35 22.81 4.71
N GLY A 88 2.37 22.94 3.83
CA GLY A 88 1.69 24.17 3.49
C GLY A 88 2.00 24.70 2.09
N VAL A 89 1.29 25.75 1.67
CA VAL A 89 1.46 26.40 0.37
C VAL A 89 2.04 27.80 0.53
N PRO A 90 2.76 28.33 -0.49
CA PRO A 90 3.28 29.70 -0.46
C PRO A 90 2.17 30.71 -0.22
N TYR A 91 2.41 31.67 0.67
CA TYR A 91 1.52 32.80 0.96
C TYR A 91 2.31 33.96 1.57
N HIS A 92 2.18 35.18 1.01
CA HIS A 92 3.12 36.28 1.28
C HIS A 92 2.48 37.53 1.85
N GLN A 93 1.20 37.47 2.23
CA GLN A 93 0.50 38.62 2.81
C GLN A 93 0.13 38.36 4.27
N ARG A 94 -0.22 39.43 4.97
CA ARG A 94 -0.58 39.36 6.40
C ARG A 94 -2.09 39.55 6.59
N PRO A 95 -2.88 38.46 6.53
CA PRO A 95 -4.33 38.57 6.66
C PRO A 95 -4.71 38.86 8.11
N ALA A 96 -5.81 39.61 8.26
CA ALA A 96 -6.41 39.90 9.55
C ALA A 96 -7.51 38.91 9.91
N TYR A 97 -8.12 38.27 8.91
CA TYR A 97 -9.21 37.32 9.11
C TYR A 97 -9.31 36.31 7.96
N LEU A 98 -9.94 35.19 8.25
CA LEU A 98 -10.44 34.20 7.28
C LEU A 98 -11.98 34.35 7.27
N THR A 99 -12.55 34.46 6.09
CA THR A 99 -14.00 34.44 5.87
C THR A 99 -14.41 33.22 5.05
N GLY A 100 -15.70 32.96 5.00
CA GLY A 100 -16.33 31.94 4.20
C GLY A 100 -17.77 31.73 4.63
N TYR A 101 -18.37 30.69 4.11
CA TYR A 101 -19.69 30.22 4.51
C TYR A 101 -19.60 28.87 5.13
N ALA A 102 -20.33 28.62 6.21
CA ALA A 102 -20.34 27.33 6.91
C ALA A 102 -21.78 26.84 7.15
N ARG A 103 -21.96 25.56 7.05
CA ARG A 103 -23.13 24.82 7.51
C ARG A 103 -22.64 23.59 8.27
N TYR A 104 -23.16 23.31 9.46
CA TYR A 104 -22.62 22.22 10.27
C TYR A 104 -23.65 21.62 11.21
N HIS A 105 -23.39 20.37 11.59
CA HIS A 105 -24.08 19.69 12.68
C HIS A 105 -23.06 18.82 13.41
N THR A 106 -22.69 19.23 14.61
CA THR A 106 -21.82 18.44 15.50
C THR A 106 -22.65 17.87 16.64
N LEU A 107 -22.46 16.58 16.88
CA LEU A 107 -23.28 15.84 17.82
C LEU A 107 -22.67 15.88 19.23
N TYR A 108 -23.54 15.98 20.23
CA TYR A 108 -23.19 16.00 21.66
C TYR A 108 -22.12 17.07 21.97
N ASN A 109 -20.97 16.68 22.51
CA ASN A 109 -19.86 17.58 22.88
C ASN A 109 -18.78 17.71 21.79
N ASP A 110 -19.04 17.16 20.60
CA ASP A 110 -18.13 17.27 19.47
C ASP A 110 -18.11 18.69 18.89
N SER A 111 -17.06 19.01 18.14
CA SER A 111 -16.91 20.28 17.45
C SER A 111 -16.12 20.07 16.17
N ALA A 112 -16.63 20.55 15.06
CA ALA A 112 -15.83 20.70 13.85
C ALA A 112 -14.82 21.85 14.02
N MET A 113 -13.73 21.83 13.26
CA MET A 113 -12.65 22.78 13.45
C MET A 113 -12.11 23.29 12.11
N ILE A 114 -11.63 24.55 12.13
CA ILE A 114 -10.69 25.07 11.12
C ILE A 114 -9.38 25.42 11.85
N VAL A 115 -8.26 25.02 11.26
CA VAL A 115 -6.90 25.34 11.72
C VAL A 115 -6.20 26.13 10.63
N VAL A 116 -5.61 27.28 11.00
CA VAL A 116 -4.81 28.10 10.10
C VAL A 116 -3.45 28.32 10.73
N VAL A 117 -2.39 27.86 10.07
CA VAL A 117 -1.01 28.01 10.54
C VAL A 117 -0.23 28.83 9.53
N PHE A 118 0.43 29.88 9.99
CA PHE A 118 1.34 30.70 9.20
C PHE A 118 2.79 30.37 9.58
N LYS A 119 3.63 30.20 8.56
CA LYS A 119 5.06 29.96 8.76
C LYS A 119 5.90 31.03 8.07
N LYS A 120 7.13 31.16 8.57
CA LYS A 120 8.20 31.96 7.96
C LYS A 120 9.52 31.22 8.13
N GLN A 121 10.16 30.89 7.02
CA GLN A 121 11.40 30.09 6.98
C GLN A 121 11.29 28.80 7.80
N GLY A 122 10.17 28.09 7.62
CA GLY A 122 9.84 26.85 8.32
C GLY A 122 9.34 26.99 9.78
N ASN A 123 9.46 28.19 10.40
CA ASN A 123 9.01 28.40 11.77
C ASN A 123 7.57 28.89 11.84
N VAL A 124 6.78 28.34 12.75
CA VAL A 124 5.40 28.80 12.99
C VAL A 124 5.43 30.20 13.59
N ILE A 125 4.75 31.15 12.93
CA ILE A 125 4.61 32.55 13.36
C ILE A 125 3.19 32.92 13.76
N GLY A 126 2.23 32.01 13.53
CA GLY A 126 0.85 32.14 13.96
C GLY A 126 0.12 30.82 13.80
N GLN A 127 -0.64 30.43 14.83
CA GLN A 127 -1.51 29.28 14.81
C GLN A 127 -2.87 29.67 15.35
N ASN A 128 -3.92 29.42 14.57
CA ASN A 128 -5.27 29.84 14.88
C ASN A 128 -6.20 28.63 14.75
N VAL A 129 -6.98 28.33 15.79
CA VAL A 129 -7.92 27.22 15.84
C VAL A 129 -9.30 27.75 16.10
N PHE A 130 -10.24 27.44 15.23
CA PHE A 130 -11.64 27.84 15.33
C PHE A 130 -12.52 26.60 15.45
N LYS A 131 -13.59 26.69 16.27
CA LYS A 131 -14.48 25.56 16.53
C LYS A 131 -15.92 25.93 16.18
N PHE A 132 -16.58 25.00 15.51
CA PHE A 132 -18.01 25.00 15.26
C PHE A 132 -18.67 23.97 16.18
N HIS A 133 -19.58 24.38 17.02
CA HIS A 133 -20.27 23.50 17.98
C HIS A 133 -21.77 23.64 17.88
N GLY A 134 -22.49 22.53 17.98
CA GLY A 134 -23.94 22.47 17.85
C GLY A 134 -24.39 22.33 16.39
N GLN A 135 -25.35 23.13 15.98
CA GLN A 135 -25.86 23.05 14.60
C GLN A 135 -26.16 24.42 14.01
N GLU A 136 -25.84 24.56 12.73
CA GLU A 136 -26.29 25.58 11.82
C GLU A 136 -26.62 24.91 10.48
N LEU A 137 -27.91 24.80 10.17
CA LEU A 137 -28.38 24.01 9.03
C LEU A 137 -28.58 24.84 7.74
N GLU A 138 -28.34 26.13 7.83
CA GLU A 138 -28.29 27.04 6.69
C GLU A 138 -26.88 27.58 6.54
N TYR A 139 -26.45 27.87 5.32
CA TYR A 139 -25.15 28.50 5.12
C TYR A 139 -25.08 29.86 5.76
N THR A 140 -24.24 30.01 6.75
CA THR A 140 -24.04 31.26 7.50
C THR A 140 -22.61 31.78 7.25
N PRO A 141 -22.47 33.10 6.94
CA PRO A 141 -21.15 33.67 6.79
C PRO A 141 -20.41 33.70 8.12
N PHE A 142 -19.12 33.36 8.08
CA PHE A 142 -18.25 33.51 9.24
C PHE A 142 -17.08 34.46 8.97
N ASN A 143 -16.54 35.03 10.05
CA ASN A 143 -15.36 35.87 10.03
C ASN A 143 -14.50 35.51 11.24
N MET A 144 -13.35 34.90 11.00
CA MET A 144 -12.43 34.39 12.02
C MET A 144 -11.19 35.27 12.06
N LEU A 145 -10.95 35.96 13.18
CA LEU A 145 -9.79 36.82 13.37
C LEU A 145 -8.54 35.97 13.44
N LEU A 146 -7.51 36.39 12.73
CA LEU A 146 -6.20 35.70 12.65
C LEU A 146 -5.16 36.49 13.45
N THR A 147 -4.30 35.72 14.10
CA THR A 147 -3.14 36.25 14.84
C THR A 147 -1.86 35.63 14.28
N LEU A 148 -0.97 36.49 13.82
CA LEU A 148 0.36 36.14 13.36
C LEU A 148 1.35 37.25 13.68
N SER A 149 2.61 36.92 14.02
CA SER A 149 3.60 37.87 14.52
C SER A 149 4.31 38.65 13.40
N ASP A 150 4.37 38.09 12.18
CA ASP A 150 5.11 38.65 11.04
C ASP A 150 4.37 38.32 9.72
N THR A 151 4.88 38.80 8.57
CA THR A 151 4.43 38.39 7.25
C THR A 151 4.94 36.99 6.95
N PRO A 152 4.07 36.03 6.61
CA PRO A 152 4.45 34.67 6.33
C PRO A 152 5.12 34.50 4.95
N ASP A 153 5.69 33.33 4.71
CA ASP A 153 6.05 32.81 3.39
C ASP A 153 5.23 31.54 3.04
N THR A 154 4.55 30.99 4.05
CA THR A 154 3.78 29.73 3.92
C THR A 154 2.52 29.80 4.78
N VAL A 155 1.43 29.23 4.26
CA VAL A 155 0.18 29.04 5.03
C VAL A 155 -0.31 27.60 4.91
N ILE A 156 -0.81 27.10 6.02
CA ILE A 156 -1.56 25.85 6.11
C ILE A 156 -3.00 26.21 6.50
N VAL A 157 -3.96 25.64 5.76
CA VAL A 157 -5.38 25.68 6.11
C VAL A 157 -5.87 24.24 6.15
N ALA A 158 -6.47 23.85 7.27
CA ALA A 158 -7.10 22.55 7.43
C ALA A 158 -8.47 22.70 8.09
N ALA A 159 -9.40 21.84 7.73
CA ALA A 159 -10.69 21.74 8.42
C ALA A 159 -11.00 20.27 8.72
N THR A 160 -11.65 20.04 9.86
CA THR A 160 -12.07 18.71 10.32
C THR A 160 -13.52 18.70 10.75
N SER A 161 -14.19 17.57 10.54
CA SER A 161 -15.60 17.40 10.93
C SER A 161 -15.81 17.16 12.42
N SER A 162 -14.73 16.86 13.16
CA SER A 162 -14.74 16.57 14.60
C SER A 162 -13.54 17.19 15.32
N ASN A 163 -13.56 17.17 16.64
CA ASN A 163 -12.51 17.70 17.50
C ASN A 163 -11.34 16.71 17.62
N VAL A 164 -10.40 16.80 16.68
CA VAL A 164 -9.20 15.96 16.66
C VAL A 164 -8.24 16.19 17.83
N LEU A 165 -8.37 17.33 18.54
CA LEU A 165 -7.60 17.61 19.76
C LEU A 165 -8.10 16.84 20.99
N ASN A 166 -9.32 16.29 20.93
CA ASN A 166 -9.90 15.43 21.95
C ASN A 166 -10.72 14.33 21.28
N GLN A 167 -10.05 13.25 20.90
CA GLN A 167 -10.64 12.14 20.17
C GLN A 167 -11.81 11.47 20.93
N GLN A 168 -11.86 11.58 22.27
CA GLN A 168 -12.92 10.97 23.08
C GLN A 168 -14.31 11.63 22.87
N VAL A 169 -14.35 12.85 22.33
CA VAL A 169 -15.63 13.55 22.07
C VAL A 169 -16.08 13.44 20.62
N MET A 170 -15.24 12.86 19.71
CA MET A 170 -15.61 12.70 18.31
C MET A 170 -16.86 11.84 18.16
N GLN A 171 -17.79 12.27 17.30
CA GLN A 171 -19.06 11.62 17.09
C GLN A 171 -19.32 11.29 15.62
N THR A 172 -19.57 10.01 15.35
CA THR A 172 -20.03 9.56 14.03
C THR A 172 -21.27 10.32 13.59
N GLY A 173 -21.22 10.86 12.36
CA GLY A 173 -22.30 11.67 11.79
C GLY A 173 -22.16 13.17 12.04
N SER A 174 -21.21 13.64 12.85
CA SER A 174 -20.81 15.06 12.87
C SER A 174 -20.32 15.48 11.49
N PHE A 175 -20.76 16.64 10.98
CA PHE A 175 -20.30 17.15 9.69
C PHE A 175 -20.05 18.66 9.72
N LEU A 176 -19.18 19.09 8.82
CA LEU A 176 -18.94 20.49 8.47
C LEU A 176 -18.99 20.63 6.95
N GLU A 177 -19.70 21.64 6.48
CA GLU A 177 -19.66 22.09 5.10
C GLU A 177 -19.06 23.47 5.04
N LEU A 178 -18.20 23.70 4.07
CA LEU A 178 -17.52 24.96 3.86
C LEU A 178 -17.58 25.36 2.40
N ASP A 179 -17.57 26.67 2.17
CA ASP A 179 -17.54 27.27 0.85
C ASP A 179 -16.92 28.67 0.90
N ASN A 180 -16.32 29.13 -0.20
CA ASN A 180 -15.79 30.48 -0.40
C ASN A 180 -14.82 30.92 0.71
N LEU A 181 -13.79 30.13 0.96
CA LEU A 181 -12.73 30.45 1.91
C LEU A 181 -11.82 31.55 1.36
N GLU A 182 -11.76 32.70 2.03
CA GLU A 182 -10.98 33.84 1.60
C GLU A 182 -10.25 34.51 2.77
N PHE A 183 -8.98 34.84 2.57
CA PHE A 183 -8.24 35.69 3.49
C PHE A 183 -8.55 37.17 3.21
N GLY A 184 -8.76 37.94 4.26
CA GLY A 184 -9.01 39.34 4.16
C GLY A 184 -8.23 40.18 5.16
N GLY A 185 -8.18 41.50 4.87
CA GLY A 185 -7.48 42.48 5.67
C GLY A 185 -7.03 43.66 4.85
N ARG A 186 -6.30 44.60 5.48
CA ARG A 186 -5.74 45.73 4.77
C ARG A 186 -4.66 45.27 3.79
N GLU A 187 -4.80 45.62 2.51
CA GLU A 187 -3.85 45.28 1.45
C GLU A 187 -3.68 43.74 1.24
N VAL A 188 -4.69 42.95 1.59
CA VAL A 188 -4.74 41.51 1.32
C VAL A 188 -5.54 41.30 0.05
N ASN A 189 -4.90 40.71 -0.97
CA ASN A 189 -5.47 40.34 -2.26
C ASN A 189 -4.89 39.07 -2.85
N GLU A 190 -3.99 38.39 -2.12
CA GLU A 190 -3.51 37.07 -2.47
C GLU A 190 -4.58 36.03 -2.15
N LEU A 191 -5.03 35.32 -3.18
CA LEU A 191 -6.11 34.35 -3.05
C LEU A 191 -5.59 33.05 -2.46
N LEU A 192 -6.42 32.40 -1.68
CA LEU A 192 -6.21 31.01 -1.31
C LEU A 192 -6.51 30.14 -2.54
N PRO A 193 -5.56 29.30 -3.01
CA PRO A 193 -5.77 28.47 -4.20
C PRO A 193 -7.03 27.61 -4.04
N ASN A 194 -7.96 27.67 -5.04
CA ASN A 194 -9.26 27.00 -5.01
C ASN A 194 -10.00 27.18 -3.67
N GLY A 195 -9.96 28.40 -3.10
CA GLY A 195 -10.65 28.73 -1.85
C GLY A 195 -12.17 28.78 -2.01
N ASP A 196 -12.64 29.00 -3.24
CA ASP A 196 -14.05 28.89 -3.64
C ASP A 196 -14.54 27.44 -3.76
N LEU A 197 -13.64 26.46 -3.72
CA LEU A 197 -13.92 25.03 -3.79
C LEU A 197 -14.70 24.59 -5.04
N ASP A 198 -14.60 25.36 -6.13
CA ASP A 198 -15.33 25.10 -7.38
C ASP A 198 -14.65 24.07 -8.29
N ASN A 199 -13.33 23.86 -8.13
CA ASN A 199 -12.54 22.99 -8.99
C ASN A 199 -12.28 21.65 -8.32
N TRP A 200 -12.69 20.56 -8.99
CA TRP A 200 -12.60 19.20 -8.48
C TRP A 200 -12.09 18.24 -9.56
N THR A 201 -11.18 17.36 -9.20
CA THR A 201 -10.65 16.32 -10.09
C THR A 201 -11.18 14.94 -9.69
N PRO A 202 -11.78 14.17 -10.65
CA PRO A 202 -12.16 12.79 -10.42
C PRO A 202 -10.95 11.92 -10.05
N THR A 203 -11.10 11.14 -9.00
CA THR A 203 -10.07 10.27 -8.44
C THR A 203 -10.66 8.90 -8.14
N ALA A 204 -9.85 7.85 -8.21
CA ALA A 204 -10.23 6.50 -7.82
C ALA A 204 -9.18 5.91 -6.87
N ILE A 205 -9.65 5.17 -5.87
CA ILE A 205 -8.82 4.34 -5.00
C ILE A 205 -9.29 2.91 -5.14
N HIS A 206 -8.34 2.00 -5.25
CA HIS A 206 -8.57 0.59 -5.33
C HIS A 206 -8.18 -0.08 -4.01
N HIS A 207 -9.10 -0.83 -3.44
CA HIS A 207 -8.93 -1.50 -2.16
C HIS A 207 -8.93 -3.02 -2.37
N ALA A 208 -7.86 -3.69 -1.95
CA ALA A 208 -7.76 -5.15 -2.02
C ALA A 208 -8.70 -5.80 -1.00
N GLN A 209 -9.67 -6.60 -1.47
CA GLN A 209 -10.65 -7.22 -0.58
C GLN A 209 -9.98 -8.14 0.45
N GLY A 210 -10.37 -8.00 1.71
CA GLY A 210 -9.82 -8.79 2.82
C GLY A 210 -8.50 -8.27 3.40
N TRP A 211 -7.96 -7.17 2.86
CA TRP A 211 -6.73 -6.54 3.34
C TRP A 211 -6.99 -5.13 3.87
N ARG A 212 -6.07 -4.62 4.68
CA ARG A 212 -6.03 -3.23 5.14
C ARG A 212 -4.83 -2.52 4.54
N SER A 213 -5.09 -1.42 3.86
CA SER A 213 -4.05 -0.57 3.29
C SER A 213 -3.69 0.56 4.25
N GLU A 214 -2.44 0.99 4.23
CA GLU A 214 -1.97 2.19 4.90
C GLU A 214 -0.94 2.89 4.00
N GLY A 215 -0.98 4.22 3.98
CA GLY A 215 -0.25 5.02 3.01
C GLY A 215 -1.13 5.41 1.83
N ARG A 216 -0.56 6.20 0.91
CA ARG A 216 -1.33 6.80 -0.21
C ARG A 216 -1.24 6.02 -1.52
N HIS A 217 -0.25 5.13 -1.63
CA HIS A 217 0.09 4.47 -2.89
C HIS A 217 0.06 2.95 -2.74
N VAL A 218 -1.13 2.43 -2.41
CA VAL A 218 -1.48 1.02 -2.48
C VAL A 218 -2.49 0.86 -3.59
N ASP A 219 -2.14 0.13 -4.65
CA ASP A 219 -3.00 -0.02 -5.83
C ASP A 219 -2.79 -1.39 -6.50
N TRP A 220 -3.64 -1.70 -7.46
CA TRP A 220 -3.45 -2.84 -8.33
C TRP A 220 -2.65 -2.46 -9.58
N THR A 221 -2.02 -3.45 -10.18
CA THR A 221 -1.31 -3.31 -11.45
C THR A 221 -1.64 -4.48 -12.37
N THR A 222 -1.66 -4.22 -13.67
CA THR A 222 -1.76 -5.26 -14.71
C THR A 222 -0.41 -5.88 -15.08
N ASN A 223 0.68 -5.38 -14.51
CA ASN A 223 1.97 -6.03 -14.59
C ASN A 223 2.00 -7.15 -13.55
N THR A 224 1.58 -8.34 -13.92
CA THR A 224 1.40 -9.51 -13.06
C THR A 224 2.04 -10.75 -13.70
N PRO A 225 2.57 -11.71 -12.93
CA PRO A 225 3.00 -13.01 -13.44
C PRO A 225 1.83 -13.97 -13.63
N TYR A 226 0.71 -13.77 -12.91
CA TYR A 226 -0.48 -14.61 -12.96
C TYR A 226 -1.75 -13.77 -12.95
N GLY A 227 -2.84 -14.26 -13.53
CA GLY A 227 -4.14 -13.61 -13.51
C GLY A 227 -4.19 -12.29 -14.26
N GLN A 228 -4.91 -11.31 -13.69
CA GLN A 228 -5.12 -9.98 -14.29
C GLN A 228 -4.49 -8.87 -13.47
N HIS A 229 -4.33 -9.07 -12.16
CA HIS A 229 -3.87 -8.06 -11.23
C HIS A 229 -2.83 -8.60 -10.26
N ALA A 230 -1.92 -7.74 -9.85
CA ALA A 230 -1.03 -7.88 -8.72
C ALA A 230 -1.15 -6.63 -7.84
N VAL A 231 -0.71 -6.66 -6.59
CA VAL A 231 -0.64 -5.47 -5.75
C VAL A 231 0.67 -4.71 -5.97
N SER A 232 0.60 -3.38 -5.94
CA SER A 232 1.75 -2.48 -5.89
C SER A 232 1.68 -1.58 -4.67
N LEU A 233 2.81 -1.47 -3.96
CA LEU A 233 2.99 -0.63 -2.78
C LEU A 233 4.16 0.31 -3.06
N THR A 234 3.93 1.64 -3.05
CA THR A 234 4.99 2.61 -3.35
C THR A 234 5.24 3.52 -2.16
N SER A 235 6.50 3.66 -1.77
CA SER A 235 6.95 4.67 -0.79
C SER A 235 6.84 6.05 -1.40
N PHE A 236 6.44 7.03 -0.60
CA PHE A 236 6.20 8.39 -1.08
C PHE A 236 6.81 9.42 -0.12
N ARG A 237 7.21 10.55 -0.69
CA ARG A 237 7.72 11.69 0.05
C ARG A 237 6.59 12.67 0.35
N ASP A 238 6.46 13.05 1.60
CA ASP A 238 5.56 14.14 2.00
C ASP A 238 6.16 15.53 1.66
N MET A 239 5.37 16.58 1.89
CA MET A 239 5.79 17.95 1.59
C MET A 239 6.89 18.49 2.51
N ASP A 240 7.12 17.85 3.65
CA ASP A 240 8.23 18.18 4.57
C ASP A 240 9.52 17.42 4.24
N GLY A 241 9.47 16.55 3.24
CA GLY A 241 10.61 15.79 2.74
C GLY A 241 10.81 14.44 3.42
N HIS A 242 9.92 14.02 4.34
CA HIS A 242 9.97 12.69 4.95
C HIS A 242 9.43 11.64 3.98
N VAL A 243 10.08 10.50 3.95
CA VAL A 243 9.62 9.38 3.12
C VAL A 243 8.83 8.39 3.99
N HIS A 244 7.65 8.04 3.52
CA HIS A 244 6.74 7.12 4.16
C HIS A 244 6.60 5.85 3.34
N ALA A 245 6.63 4.69 3.99
CA ALA A 245 6.31 3.43 3.35
C ALA A 245 4.78 3.27 3.24
N SER A 246 4.33 2.67 2.14
CA SER A 246 2.97 2.14 2.03
C SER A 246 2.94 0.70 2.51
N SER A 247 1.86 0.29 3.14
CA SER A 247 1.70 -1.08 3.64
C SER A 247 0.33 -1.68 3.32
N LEU A 248 0.31 -3.01 3.24
CA LEU A 248 -0.90 -3.81 3.09
C LEU A 248 -0.83 -4.94 4.12
N ARG A 249 -1.87 -5.10 4.95
CA ARG A 249 -1.86 -6.09 6.04
C ARG A 249 -3.20 -6.76 6.25
N THR A 250 -3.17 -7.91 6.91
CA THR A 250 -4.33 -8.55 7.50
C THR A 250 -4.46 -8.14 8.96
N GLY A 251 -5.69 -7.98 9.46
CA GLY A 251 -5.90 -7.40 10.80
C GLY A 251 -5.74 -5.88 10.83
N ASP A 252 -5.62 -5.33 12.01
CA ASP A 252 -5.62 -3.90 12.25
C ASP A 252 -4.49 -3.48 13.21
N MET A 253 -4.17 -2.18 13.28
CA MET A 253 -3.24 -1.61 14.26
C MET A 253 -3.96 -0.59 15.13
N ASN A 254 -3.67 -0.59 16.43
CA ASN A 254 -4.14 0.47 17.31
C ASN A 254 -3.24 1.73 17.21
N SER A 255 -3.64 2.79 17.90
CA SER A 255 -2.88 4.04 17.93
C SER A 255 -1.48 3.94 18.58
N SER A 256 -1.21 2.85 19.30
CA SER A 256 0.10 2.55 19.89
C SER A 256 1.00 1.74 18.94
N GLY A 257 0.47 1.33 17.78
CA GLY A 257 1.19 0.48 16.81
C GLY A 257 1.11 -1.01 17.13
N ASP A 258 0.23 -1.44 18.06
CA ASP A 258 0.04 -2.86 18.33
C ASP A 258 -0.86 -3.48 17.28
N TRP A 259 -0.45 -4.60 16.73
CA TRP A 259 -1.17 -5.36 15.72
C TRP A 259 -2.20 -6.27 16.36
N PHE A 260 -3.46 -6.17 15.99
CA PHE A 260 -4.55 -6.99 16.51
C PHE A 260 -5.44 -7.55 15.39
N GLY A 261 -6.28 -8.52 15.73
CA GLY A 261 -7.07 -9.26 14.74
C GLY A 261 -6.17 -10.11 13.83
N GLY A 262 -6.52 -10.24 12.58
CA GLY A 262 -5.90 -11.09 11.57
C GLY A 262 -6.93 -11.93 10.85
N LEU A 263 -6.47 -12.84 9.98
CA LEU A 263 -7.32 -13.80 9.30
C LEU A 263 -7.51 -15.05 10.16
N PRO A 264 -8.72 -15.62 10.30
CA PRO A 264 -8.90 -16.94 10.86
C PRO A 264 -8.10 -17.96 10.03
N TYR A 265 -7.26 -18.74 10.67
CA TYR A 265 -6.38 -19.69 10.00
C TYR A 265 -6.07 -20.89 10.91
N SER A 266 -6.38 -22.10 10.46
CA SER A 266 -6.28 -23.31 11.29
C SER A 266 -5.44 -24.44 10.67
N GLU A 267 -4.80 -24.19 9.53
CA GLU A 267 -3.93 -25.18 8.91
C GLU A 267 -2.50 -25.08 9.44
N VAL A 268 -1.80 -26.19 9.48
CA VAL A 268 -0.37 -26.23 9.83
C VAL A 268 0.45 -26.26 8.55
N ASP A 269 0.45 -25.12 7.86
CA ASP A 269 1.29 -24.94 6.69
C ASP A 269 2.73 -24.57 7.12
N ASP A 270 3.70 -25.05 6.39
CA ASP A 270 5.12 -24.89 6.69
C ASP A 270 5.87 -23.96 5.74
N THR A 271 5.18 -23.45 4.72
CA THR A 271 5.80 -22.62 3.68
C THR A 271 4.85 -21.56 3.19
N LEU A 272 5.27 -20.28 3.24
CA LEU A 272 4.68 -19.19 2.49
C LEU A 272 5.43 -19.01 1.19
N ARG A 273 4.72 -18.91 0.07
CA ARG A 273 5.31 -18.69 -1.25
C ARG A 273 4.54 -17.63 -2.03
N GLY A 274 5.20 -17.09 -3.05
CA GLY A 274 4.60 -16.09 -3.94
C GLY A 274 5.58 -15.58 -4.97
N TYR A 275 5.21 -14.50 -5.61
CA TYR A 275 6.04 -13.78 -6.56
C TYR A 275 6.18 -12.33 -6.16
N TYR A 276 7.36 -11.78 -6.37
CA TYR A 276 7.61 -10.38 -6.13
C TYR A 276 8.44 -9.74 -7.24
N LYS A 277 8.34 -8.45 -7.32
CA LYS A 277 9.23 -7.56 -8.06
C LYS A 277 9.45 -6.33 -7.19
N TYR A 278 10.68 -5.83 -7.12
CA TYR A 278 10.98 -4.66 -6.32
C TYR A 278 11.84 -3.68 -7.11
N ILE A 279 11.36 -2.44 -7.21
CA ILE A 279 12.04 -1.37 -7.92
C ILE A 279 12.41 -0.31 -6.89
N SER A 280 13.70 0.03 -6.81
CA SER A 280 14.22 1.11 -5.98
C SER A 280 15.48 1.69 -6.62
N ASP A 281 15.64 2.99 -6.51
CA ASP A 281 16.86 3.69 -6.96
C ASP A 281 17.95 3.69 -5.87
N GLY A 282 17.69 3.14 -4.68
CA GLY A 282 18.58 3.06 -3.52
C GLY A 282 18.86 1.65 -3.06
N GLU A 283 19.42 1.55 -1.86
CA GLU A 283 19.68 0.27 -1.16
C GLU A 283 18.47 -0.22 -0.36
N ASP A 284 17.29 0.40 -0.53
CA ASP A 284 16.04 0.04 0.14
C ASP A 284 15.56 -1.36 -0.26
N ALA A 285 14.80 -1.99 0.60
CA ALA A 285 14.17 -3.30 0.37
C ALA A 285 12.72 -3.27 0.81
N GLY A 286 11.83 -3.88 0.03
CA GLY A 286 10.48 -4.17 0.49
C GLY A 286 10.51 -5.24 1.59
N SER A 287 9.44 -5.38 2.37
CA SER A 287 9.40 -6.40 3.42
C SER A 287 8.06 -7.12 3.52
N LEU A 288 8.14 -8.33 4.07
CA LEU A 288 7.01 -9.16 4.48
C LEU A 288 7.22 -9.59 5.92
N SER A 289 6.21 -9.37 6.75
CA SER A 289 6.12 -9.92 8.11
C SER A 289 4.93 -10.86 8.18
N LEU A 290 5.13 -12.05 8.74
CA LEU A 290 4.09 -13.05 8.98
C LEU A 290 4.15 -13.49 10.43
N GLU A 291 3.01 -13.60 11.08
CA GLU A 291 2.85 -14.15 12.42
C GLU A 291 1.65 -15.09 12.48
N MET A 292 1.85 -16.26 13.06
CA MET A 292 0.80 -17.24 13.37
C MET A 292 0.55 -17.26 14.86
N LEU A 293 -0.73 -17.20 15.25
CA LEU A 293 -1.11 -17.15 16.67
C LEU A 293 -2.09 -18.26 17.03
N SER A 294 -2.15 -18.58 18.33
CA SER A 294 -3.25 -19.27 18.97
C SER A 294 -3.73 -18.42 20.14
N GLY A 295 -4.92 -17.82 20.00
CA GLY A 295 -5.36 -16.70 20.83
C GLY A 295 -4.40 -15.51 20.66
N GLU A 296 -3.84 -15.02 21.78
CA GLU A 296 -2.85 -13.94 21.78
C GLU A 296 -1.38 -14.45 21.82
N VAL A 297 -1.18 -15.77 21.69
CA VAL A 297 0.16 -16.38 21.81
C VAL A 297 0.73 -16.62 20.43
N SER A 298 1.91 -16.05 20.16
CA SER A 298 2.66 -16.31 18.93
C SER A 298 3.19 -17.74 18.89
N LEU A 299 2.85 -18.48 17.85
CA LEU A 299 3.31 -19.84 17.59
C LEU A 299 4.54 -19.87 16.69
N GLY A 300 4.85 -18.76 16.03
CA GLY A 300 5.94 -18.60 15.10
C GLY A 300 5.60 -17.58 14.02
N GLY A 301 6.58 -17.25 13.21
CA GLY A 301 6.43 -16.27 12.15
C GLY A 301 7.67 -16.20 11.27
N ALA A 302 7.64 -15.30 10.33
CA ALA A 302 8.75 -15.02 9.43
C ALA A 302 8.84 -13.51 9.14
N PHE A 303 10.07 -13.07 8.92
CA PHE A 303 10.36 -11.76 8.34
C PHE A 303 11.23 -11.99 7.10
N TYR A 304 10.86 -11.34 5.99
CA TYR A 304 11.56 -11.47 4.72
C TYR A 304 11.76 -10.10 4.08
N GLN A 305 12.93 -9.87 3.49
CA GLN A 305 13.24 -8.65 2.74
C GLN A 305 13.27 -8.94 1.25
N PHE A 306 12.62 -8.09 0.47
CA PHE A 306 12.57 -8.16 -0.98
C PHE A 306 13.57 -7.17 -1.56
N TYR A 307 14.69 -7.68 -2.05
CA TYR A 307 15.73 -6.87 -2.67
C TYR A 307 15.41 -6.50 -4.12
N PRO A 308 16.01 -5.42 -4.67
CA PRO A 308 15.71 -4.94 -6.00
C PRO A 308 15.84 -6.02 -7.09
N THR A 309 14.77 -6.16 -7.87
CA THR A 309 14.70 -7.00 -9.09
C THR A 309 13.64 -6.44 -10.02
N GLU A 310 14.00 -6.24 -11.30
CA GLU A 310 13.07 -5.73 -12.31
C GLU A 310 12.17 -6.81 -12.93
N ILE A 311 12.42 -8.08 -12.61
CA ILE A 311 11.65 -9.21 -13.10
C ILE A 311 10.88 -9.87 -11.96
N TRP A 312 9.73 -10.44 -12.25
CA TRP A 312 8.98 -11.24 -11.30
C TRP A 312 9.81 -12.42 -10.83
N THR A 313 10.05 -12.48 -9.54
CA THR A 313 10.91 -13.49 -8.89
C THR A 313 10.08 -14.29 -7.91
N TYR A 314 10.15 -15.60 -8.04
CA TYR A 314 9.53 -16.53 -7.09
C TYR A 314 10.26 -16.50 -5.75
N PHE A 315 9.53 -16.62 -4.66
CA PHE A 315 10.10 -16.76 -3.32
C PHE A 315 9.37 -17.81 -2.51
N GLU A 316 10.10 -18.44 -1.60
CA GLU A 316 9.58 -19.34 -0.57
C GLU A 316 10.16 -18.97 0.79
N ILE A 317 9.29 -18.96 1.80
CA ILE A 317 9.66 -18.67 3.19
C ILE A 317 9.21 -19.85 4.04
N PRO A 318 10.16 -20.67 4.55
CA PRO A 318 9.82 -21.77 5.44
C PRO A 318 9.31 -21.23 6.78
N LEU A 319 8.25 -21.84 7.28
CA LEU A 319 7.64 -21.56 8.56
C LEU A 319 7.90 -22.71 9.53
N GLN A 320 8.10 -22.39 10.80
CA GLN A 320 8.23 -23.38 11.84
C GLN A 320 7.11 -23.15 12.87
N LEU A 321 6.08 -23.98 12.81
CA LEU A 321 4.96 -23.94 13.71
C LEU A 321 5.05 -25.08 14.71
N ASN A 322 4.79 -24.78 15.99
CA ASN A 322 4.83 -25.76 17.08
C ASN A 322 3.44 -26.31 17.45
N ALA A 323 2.39 -25.71 16.92
CA ALA A 323 0.99 -26.09 17.17
C ALA A 323 0.08 -25.57 16.04
N GLU A 324 -1.19 -25.96 16.03
CA GLU A 324 -2.22 -25.44 15.14
C GLU A 324 -2.51 -23.97 15.49
N PRO A 325 -2.44 -23.03 14.54
CA PRO A 325 -2.83 -21.64 14.74
C PRO A 325 -4.36 -21.50 14.72
N ASP A 326 -4.85 -20.36 15.19
CA ASP A 326 -6.22 -19.90 14.96
C ASP A 326 -6.26 -18.57 14.18
N THR A 327 -5.12 -17.90 14.10
CA THR A 327 -5.01 -16.57 13.46
C THR A 327 -3.69 -16.42 12.69
N LEU A 328 -3.82 -15.88 11.48
CA LEU A 328 -2.72 -15.44 10.62
C LEU A 328 -2.69 -13.92 10.56
N ARG A 329 -1.56 -13.32 10.87
CA ARG A 329 -1.22 -11.92 10.57
C ARG A 329 -0.16 -11.87 9.48
N LEU A 330 -0.41 -11.07 8.45
CA LEU A 330 0.52 -10.86 7.34
C LEU A 330 0.56 -9.40 6.98
N GLN A 331 1.75 -8.84 6.82
CA GLN A 331 1.98 -7.46 6.40
C GLN A 331 3.02 -7.41 5.30
N LEU A 332 2.74 -6.62 4.28
CA LEU A 332 3.63 -6.23 3.20
C LEU A 332 3.95 -4.75 3.35
N MET A 333 5.18 -4.34 3.09
CA MET A 333 5.60 -2.94 3.13
C MET A 333 6.47 -2.60 1.92
N SER A 334 6.29 -1.42 1.36
CA SER A 334 7.11 -0.91 0.26
C SER A 334 8.56 -0.60 0.66
N SER A 335 8.86 -0.56 1.96
CA SER A 335 10.19 -0.40 2.53
C SER A 335 10.33 -1.23 3.79
N SER A 336 11.52 -1.67 4.12
CA SER A 336 11.82 -2.42 5.35
C SER A 336 12.04 -1.52 6.58
N TYR A 337 11.61 -0.25 6.50
CA TYR A 337 11.61 0.63 7.67
C TYR A 337 10.98 -0.06 8.91
N PRO A 338 11.51 0.08 10.13
CA PRO A 338 12.54 1.04 10.52
C PRO A 338 13.99 0.55 10.41
N PHE A 339 14.25 -0.56 9.77
CA PHE A 339 15.61 -1.15 9.68
C PHE A 339 16.47 -0.43 8.64
N ASP A 340 15.84 0.11 7.58
CA ASP A 340 16.49 0.88 6.53
C ASP A 340 15.76 2.22 6.33
N GLU A 341 16.44 3.22 5.75
CA GLU A 341 15.79 4.47 5.35
C GLU A 341 14.95 4.22 4.10
N ALA A 342 13.66 4.51 4.17
CA ALA A 342 12.77 4.39 3.02
C ALA A 342 13.23 5.31 1.89
N THR A 343 13.26 4.78 0.66
CA THR A 343 13.58 5.55 -0.55
C THR A 343 12.28 5.95 -1.25
N ASP A 344 12.16 7.22 -1.59
CA ASP A 344 11.03 7.78 -2.31
C ASP A 344 10.87 7.09 -3.68
N GLY A 345 9.65 6.64 -4.00
CA GLY A 345 9.36 5.91 -5.23
C GLY A 345 9.70 4.42 -5.21
N SER A 346 10.33 3.90 -4.14
CA SER A 346 10.52 2.45 -3.99
C SER A 346 9.20 1.72 -4.06
N THR A 347 9.09 0.73 -4.94
CA THR A 347 7.84 0.04 -5.21
C THR A 347 7.99 -1.47 -5.09
N LEU A 348 7.23 -2.06 -4.17
CA LEU A 348 7.06 -3.50 -4.02
C LEU A 348 5.82 -3.96 -4.80
N PHE A 349 6.01 -4.93 -5.66
CA PHE A 349 4.93 -5.67 -6.33
C PHE A 349 4.90 -7.08 -5.76
N ILE A 350 3.70 -7.55 -5.42
CA ILE A 350 3.47 -8.92 -4.89
C ILE A 350 2.29 -9.53 -5.61
N ASP A 351 2.40 -10.84 -5.84
CA ASP A 351 1.33 -11.63 -6.43
C ASP A 351 1.36 -13.09 -5.97
N ASN A 352 0.21 -13.73 -6.03
CA ASN A 352 0.00 -15.15 -5.83
C ASN A 352 0.59 -15.69 -4.51
N LEU A 353 0.25 -15.02 -3.39
CA LEU A 353 0.62 -15.45 -2.04
C LEU A 353 -0.15 -16.71 -1.65
N GLN A 354 0.55 -17.75 -1.29
CA GLN A 354 -0.02 -19.04 -0.90
C GLN A 354 0.70 -19.61 0.32
N LEU A 355 -0.08 -20.11 1.26
CA LEU A 355 0.43 -20.98 2.32
C LEU A 355 0.24 -22.44 1.88
N THR A 356 1.24 -23.24 2.05
CA THR A 356 1.23 -24.64 1.67
C THR A 356 1.88 -25.47 2.74
N SER A 357 1.30 -26.61 3.06
CA SER A 357 2.03 -27.69 3.69
C SER A 357 2.86 -28.35 2.59
N GLN A 358 4.16 -28.19 2.64
CA GLN A 358 5.00 -29.14 1.92
C GLN A 358 4.74 -30.50 2.58
N PRO A 359 4.26 -31.50 1.85
CA PRO A 359 4.35 -32.84 2.41
C PRO A 359 5.82 -33.06 2.70
N LEU A 360 6.18 -33.37 3.94
CA LEU A 360 7.51 -33.87 4.34
C LEU A 360 7.88 -35.21 3.64
N ALA A 361 6.94 -35.77 2.89
CA ALA A 361 7.29 -36.61 1.76
C ALA A 361 7.84 -35.65 0.68
N ILE A 362 9.14 -35.63 0.52
CA ILE A 362 9.68 -35.76 -0.81
C ILE A 362 8.82 -36.88 -1.43
N SER A 363 7.69 -36.50 -2.07
CA SER A 363 7.17 -37.35 -3.15
C SER A 363 8.41 -37.45 -4.02
N ALA A 364 9.04 -38.63 -4.05
CA ALA A 364 10.34 -38.82 -4.66
C ALA A 364 10.21 -38.13 -6.02
N LEU A 365 10.70 -36.89 -6.10
CA LEU A 365 10.97 -36.21 -7.36
C LEU A 365 11.71 -37.31 -8.07
N GLN A 366 11.08 -37.94 -9.04
CA GLN A 366 11.75 -39.06 -9.72
C GLN A 366 13.00 -38.41 -10.27
N VAL A 367 14.12 -38.61 -9.56
CA VAL A 367 15.44 -38.25 -10.04
C VAL A 367 15.59 -39.13 -11.25
N ALA A 368 15.08 -38.55 -12.36
CA ALA A 368 15.13 -39.24 -13.63
C ALA A 368 16.59 -39.55 -13.89
N SER A 369 16.84 -40.75 -14.32
CA SER A 369 18.15 -41.29 -14.65
C SER A 369 18.96 -40.23 -15.39
N ASN A 370 20.08 -39.86 -14.81
CA ASN A 370 20.96 -38.75 -15.17
C ASN A 370 21.49 -38.92 -16.59
N ARG A 371 20.77 -38.46 -17.60
CA ARG A 371 21.29 -38.33 -18.98
C ARG A 371 21.98 -36.96 -19.04
N PRO A 372 23.31 -36.93 -19.12
CA PRO A 372 24.05 -35.69 -19.12
C PRO A 372 23.69 -34.82 -20.34
N ALA A 373 23.61 -33.52 -20.14
CA ALA A 373 23.47 -32.58 -21.23
C ALA A 373 24.69 -32.67 -22.17
N TYR A 374 24.47 -32.55 -23.47
CA TYR A 374 25.50 -32.68 -24.50
C TYR A 374 25.37 -31.65 -25.63
N PRO A 375 26.51 -31.27 -26.29
CA PRO A 375 27.89 -31.58 -25.91
C PRO A 375 28.26 -30.89 -24.60
N ASN A 376 29.13 -31.51 -23.79
CA ASN A 376 29.71 -30.89 -22.61
C ASN A 376 31.22 -31.14 -22.59
N PRO A 377 32.08 -30.11 -22.78
CA PRO A 377 31.76 -28.66 -22.89
C PRO A 377 30.99 -28.28 -24.18
N ALA A 378 30.10 -27.28 -24.03
CA ALA A 378 29.30 -26.71 -25.11
C ALA A 378 29.92 -25.41 -25.65
N VAL A 379 29.58 -25.03 -26.89
CA VAL A 379 30.02 -23.79 -27.50
C VAL A 379 28.82 -22.82 -27.73
N ALA A 380 27.95 -23.12 -28.68
CA ALA A 380 26.83 -22.28 -29.07
C ALA A 380 25.46 -22.85 -28.66
N LEU A 381 25.38 -24.13 -28.49
CA LEU A 381 24.12 -24.84 -28.20
C LEU A 381 24.39 -26.07 -27.30
N ILE A 382 23.51 -26.29 -26.35
CA ILE A 382 23.49 -27.52 -25.54
C ILE A 382 22.14 -28.23 -25.66
N HIS A 383 22.15 -29.54 -25.68
CA HIS A 383 20.97 -30.38 -25.64
C HIS A 383 20.81 -30.96 -24.24
N VAL A 384 19.65 -30.78 -23.67
CA VAL A 384 19.29 -31.30 -22.35
C VAL A 384 18.22 -32.35 -22.51
N PRO A 385 18.59 -33.64 -22.41
CA PRO A 385 17.60 -34.73 -22.48
C PRO A 385 16.64 -34.68 -21.30
N LEU A 386 15.36 -34.78 -21.59
CA LEU A 386 14.33 -34.91 -20.58
C LEU A 386 14.10 -36.38 -20.21
N PRO A 387 13.60 -36.68 -19.02
CA PRO A 387 13.27 -38.04 -18.60
C PRO A 387 12.29 -38.74 -19.52
N ASP A 388 12.33 -40.06 -19.61
CA ASP A 388 11.37 -40.83 -20.37
C ASP A 388 9.96 -40.68 -19.81
N GLY A 389 9.01 -40.35 -20.65
CA GLY A 389 7.61 -40.07 -20.27
C GLY A 389 7.30 -38.62 -19.90
N PHE A 390 8.28 -37.74 -20.02
CA PHE A 390 8.06 -36.31 -19.83
C PHE A 390 7.27 -35.73 -21.00
N ASN A 391 6.12 -35.15 -20.72
CA ASN A 391 5.29 -34.43 -21.68
C ASN A 391 4.69 -33.18 -21.02
N GLY A 392 4.65 -32.09 -21.74
CA GLY A 392 4.02 -30.86 -21.31
C GLY A 392 4.92 -29.63 -21.34
N ASP A 393 4.48 -28.57 -20.72
CA ASP A 393 5.21 -27.34 -20.60
C ASP A 393 6.26 -27.42 -19.50
N VAL A 394 7.42 -26.81 -19.73
CA VAL A 394 8.51 -26.76 -18.75
C VAL A 394 9.16 -25.40 -18.73
N GLN A 395 9.60 -25.01 -17.56
CA GLN A 395 10.48 -23.89 -17.38
C GLN A 395 11.92 -24.39 -17.14
N LEU A 396 12.85 -23.76 -17.86
CA LEU A 396 14.29 -23.97 -17.67
C LEU A 396 14.90 -22.71 -17.09
N SER A 397 15.57 -22.85 -15.95
CA SER A 397 16.36 -21.79 -15.32
C SER A 397 17.83 -22.15 -15.35
N LEU A 398 18.69 -21.18 -15.66
CA LEU A 398 20.13 -21.35 -15.77
C LEU A 398 20.84 -20.45 -14.77
N PHE A 399 21.77 -21.03 -14.00
CA PHE A 399 22.54 -20.34 -12.96
C PHE A 399 24.04 -20.41 -13.29
N ASP A 400 24.78 -19.37 -12.95
CA ASP A 400 26.24 -19.37 -12.98
C ASP A 400 26.84 -20.13 -11.77
N ALA A 401 28.16 -20.22 -11.72
CA ALA A 401 28.88 -20.90 -10.63
C ALA A 401 28.69 -20.22 -9.25
N GLN A 402 28.20 -19.00 -9.20
CA GLN A 402 27.87 -18.25 -7.98
C GLN A 402 26.40 -18.42 -7.54
N GLY A 403 25.61 -19.19 -8.31
CA GLY A 403 24.19 -19.41 -8.05
C GLY A 403 23.28 -18.27 -8.53
N LYS A 404 23.83 -17.30 -9.28
CA LYS A 404 23.04 -16.23 -9.89
C LYS A 404 22.32 -16.76 -11.12
N MET A 405 21.01 -16.54 -11.20
CA MET A 405 20.24 -16.86 -12.41
C MET A 405 20.69 -15.93 -13.56
N VAL A 406 21.10 -16.55 -14.65
CA VAL A 406 21.60 -15.85 -15.86
C VAL A 406 20.65 -15.95 -17.06
N LYS A 407 19.71 -16.92 -17.03
CA LYS A 407 18.72 -17.11 -18.09
C LYS A 407 17.53 -17.91 -17.58
N SER A 408 16.31 -17.60 -18.07
CA SER A 408 15.13 -18.41 -17.88
C SER A 408 14.36 -18.51 -19.20
N MET A 409 13.80 -19.69 -19.49
CA MET A 409 13.08 -19.97 -20.74
C MET A 409 11.92 -20.93 -20.48
N ASN A 410 10.78 -20.65 -21.10
CA ASN A 410 9.62 -21.53 -21.10
C ASN A 410 9.57 -22.32 -22.41
N TYR A 411 9.37 -23.62 -22.33
CA TYR A 411 9.18 -24.50 -23.48
C TYR A 411 7.78 -25.09 -23.42
N HIS A 412 6.99 -24.79 -24.45
CA HIS A 412 5.66 -25.34 -24.62
C HIS A 412 5.72 -26.67 -25.36
N GLN A 413 4.99 -27.68 -24.85
CA GLN A 413 4.98 -29.05 -25.39
C GLN A 413 6.41 -29.60 -25.62
N ALA A 414 7.22 -29.52 -24.57
CA ALA A 414 8.60 -29.98 -24.63
C ALA A 414 8.67 -31.44 -25.09
N GLY A 415 9.52 -31.71 -26.08
CA GLY A 415 9.85 -33.04 -26.53
C GLY A 415 10.90 -33.72 -25.62
N SER A 416 11.43 -34.88 -26.01
CA SER A 416 12.39 -35.62 -25.23
C SER A 416 13.76 -34.94 -25.01
N VAL A 417 14.03 -33.79 -25.69
CA VAL A 417 15.28 -33.05 -25.60
C VAL A 417 15.02 -31.56 -25.76
N LEU A 418 15.45 -30.76 -24.78
CA LEU A 418 15.45 -29.30 -24.89
C LEU A 418 16.72 -28.82 -25.60
N ARG A 419 16.57 -27.74 -26.38
CA ARG A 419 17.70 -27.06 -27.06
C ARG A 419 17.89 -25.70 -26.42
N LEU A 420 19.03 -25.50 -25.77
CA LEU A 420 19.35 -24.25 -25.09
C LEU A 420 20.47 -23.53 -25.87
N PRO A 421 20.17 -22.38 -26.55
CA PRO A 421 21.16 -21.51 -27.13
C PRO A 421 22.02 -20.84 -26.04
N LEU A 422 23.33 -20.77 -26.28
CA LEU A 422 24.32 -20.24 -25.32
C LEU A 422 25.03 -18.98 -25.83
N ASP A 423 24.62 -18.40 -26.95
CA ASP A 423 25.35 -17.33 -27.64
C ASP A 423 25.46 -16.05 -26.77
N ASP A 424 24.53 -15.83 -25.89
CA ASP A 424 24.44 -14.69 -24.96
C ASP A 424 25.16 -14.91 -23.62
N LEU A 425 25.77 -16.09 -23.39
CA LEU A 425 26.45 -16.41 -22.15
C LEU A 425 27.97 -16.29 -22.30
N SER A 426 28.66 -15.91 -21.23
CA SER A 426 30.11 -15.97 -21.12
C SER A 426 30.60 -17.41 -20.98
N SER A 427 31.90 -17.68 -21.22
CA SER A 427 32.50 -18.97 -20.90
C SER A 427 32.51 -19.21 -19.39
N GLY A 428 32.19 -20.43 -18.95
CA GLY A 428 32.12 -20.79 -17.54
C GLY A 428 31.30 -22.04 -17.26
N ASP A 429 31.16 -22.37 -15.99
CA ASP A 429 30.34 -23.49 -15.51
C ASP A 429 28.94 -23.01 -15.16
N PHE A 430 27.94 -23.73 -15.59
CA PHE A 430 26.54 -23.43 -15.39
C PHE A 430 25.79 -24.61 -14.81
N ILE A 431 24.77 -24.29 -13.99
CA ILE A 431 23.78 -25.23 -13.47
C ILE A 431 22.46 -24.92 -14.15
N TYR A 432 21.78 -25.93 -14.66
CA TYR A 432 20.41 -25.76 -15.16
C TYR A 432 19.44 -26.52 -14.26
N GLU A 433 18.26 -25.92 -14.10
CA GLU A 433 17.09 -26.52 -13.47
C GLU A 433 15.92 -26.47 -14.46
N ILE A 434 15.22 -27.59 -14.56
CA ILE A 434 14.04 -27.76 -15.40
C ILE A 434 12.93 -28.24 -14.52
N TYR A 435 11.82 -27.56 -14.51
CA TYR A 435 10.69 -27.91 -13.66
C TYR A 435 9.33 -27.71 -14.36
N ASN A 436 8.36 -28.46 -13.89
CA ASN A 436 6.94 -28.25 -14.09
C ASN A 436 6.20 -28.68 -12.83
N GLU A 437 4.87 -28.71 -12.85
CA GLU A 437 4.03 -29.09 -11.70
C GLU A 437 4.34 -30.45 -11.06
N ALA A 438 5.02 -31.36 -11.77
CA ALA A 438 5.27 -32.75 -11.32
C ALA A 438 6.74 -33.14 -11.21
N TRP A 439 7.67 -32.34 -11.79
CA TRP A 439 9.05 -32.74 -11.97
C TRP A 439 10.02 -31.60 -11.74
N LEU A 440 11.09 -31.86 -10.99
CA LEU A 440 12.30 -31.04 -10.94
C LEU A 440 13.49 -31.89 -11.42
N TYR A 441 14.24 -31.35 -12.37
CA TYR A 441 15.42 -31.99 -12.92
C TYR A 441 16.55 -30.96 -13.01
N SER A 442 17.73 -31.27 -12.48
CA SER A 442 18.89 -30.40 -12.52
C SER A 442 20.12 -31.07 -13.08
N GLY A 443 21.01 -30.30 -13.62
CA GLY A 443 22.31 -30.76 -14.10
C GLY A 443 23.27 -29.61 -14.31
N LYS A 444 24.49 -29.95 -14.76
CA LYS A 444 25.55 -28.95 -14.99
C LYS A 444 26.25 -29.14 -16.32
N PHE A 445 26.77 -28.08 -16.85
CA PHE A 445 27.63 -28.12 -18.05
C PHE A 445 28.65 -26.97 -18.01
N THR A 446 29.69 -27.11 -18.85
CA THR A 446 30.70 -26.06 -19.08
C THR A 446 30.51 -25.46 -20.47
N LYS A 447 30.44 -24.11 -20.58
CA LYS A 447 30.54 -23.39 -21.84
C LYS A 447 31.99 -22.96 -22.09
N LYS A 448 32.49 -23.22 -23.30
CA LYS A 448 33.80 -22.76 -23.81
C LYS A 448 33.68 -21.39 -24.49
#